data_2eec893f6590d148d2aedcf8d44ea13a
#
_entry.id   2eec893f6590d148d2aedcf8d44ea13a
#
_cell.length_a   1.000
_cell.length_b   1.000
_cell.length_c   1.000
_cell.angle_alpha   90.00
_cell.angle_beta   90.00
_cell.angle_gamma   90.00
#
_symmetry.space_group_name_H-M   'P 1'
#
loop_
_entity.id
_entity.type
_entity.pdbx_description
1 polymer ?
#
loop_
_entity_poly.entity_id
_entity_poly.type
_entity_poly.pdbx_seq_one_letter_code
_entity_poly.pdbx_strand_id
1 'polypeptide(L)'
;MMTDLDTGLLVDDDELYLRTLQRSLARRGLETRTATTIAEALRIADEIRPGFALVDLKLSSDDSGLTLIKPLRALRADMRILLVTGYASVATAVDAIKRGADDYLPKPATADMILRALGRDKTEAVAVESTMIPLHRLEWEHIQQALHETGGNVSAAARLLNMHRRSLQRKLAKRPGPERGPEPE
;
A
#
# COMPACT_ATOMS: atom_id res chain seq x y z
N MET A 1 29.42 4.28 -0.56
CA MET A 1 28.99 4.61 -1.93
C MET A 1 27.48 4.51 -1.91
N MET A 2 26.75 5.66 -1.95
CA MET A 2 25.29 5.65 -2.00
C MET A 2 24.87 5.02 -3.32
N THR A 3 24.02 4.01 -3.27
CA THR A 3 23.44 3.41 -4.47
C THR A 3 22.27 4.28 -4.93
N ASP A 4 21.93 4.22 -6.21
CA ASP A 4 20.83 4.96 -6.82
C ASP A 4 19.45 4.72 -6.12
N LEU A 5 19.34 3.63 -5.38
CA LEU A 5 18.16 3.26 -4.60
C LEU A 5 18.17 3.75 -3.14
N ASP A 6 19.18 4.55 -2.73
CA ASP A 6 19.25 5.02 -1.34
C ASP A 6 18.32 6.20 -1.06
N THR A 7 17.91 6.92 -2.11
CA THR A 7 16.99 8.06 -2.00
C THR A 7 15.61 7.70 -2.51
N GLY A 8 14.59 7.96 -1.71
CA GLY A 8 13.20 7.62 -2.01
C GLY A 8 12.20 8.76 -1.79
N LEU A 9 11.05 8.62 -2.43
CA LEU A 9 9.87 9.47 -2.25
C LEU A 9 8.74 8.67 -1.65
N LEU A 10 8.14 9.16 -0.56
CA LEU A 10 6.97 8.58 0.10
C LEU A 10 5.78 9.50 -0.12
N VAL A 11 4.70 8.99 -0.69
CA VAL A 11 3.50 9.77 -1.01
C VAL A 11 2.28 9.14 -0.36
N ASP A 12 1.67 9.85 0.59
CA ASP A 12 0.52 9.40 1.37
C ASP A 12 -0.16 10.62 2.01
N ASP A 13 -1.46 10.66 2.18
CA ASP A 13 -2.15 11.75 2.86
C ASP A 13 -2.11 11.62 4.40
N ASP A 14 -1.72 10.45 4.92
CA ASP A 14 -1.49 10.23 6.36
C ASP A 14 -0.06 10.64 6.76
N GLU A 15 0.10 11.87 7.23
CA GLU A 15 1.40 12.39 7.72
C GLU A 15 2.01 11.54 8.84
N LEU A 16 1.19 10.94 9.72
CA LEU A 16 1.67 10.13 10.83
C LEU A 16 2.29 8.82 10.31
N TYR A 17 1.61 8.20 9.34
CA TYR A 17 2.12 7.04 8.65
C TYR A 17 3.44 7.36 7.93
N LEU A 18 3.49 8.45 7.15
CA LEU A 18 4.70 8.92 6.46
C LEU A 18 5.88 9.10 7.43
N ARG A 19 5.70 9.78 8.54
CA ARG A 19 6.74 10.01 9.56
C ARG A 19 7.25 8.71 10.18
N THR A 20 6.33 7.79 10.46
CA THR A 20 6.67 6.48 11.04
C THR A 20 7.47 5.63 10.06
N LEU A 21 7.01 5.58 8.81
CA LEU A 21 7.67 4.84 7.75
C LEU A 21 9.05 5.42 7.41
N GLN A 22 9.14 6.75 7.30
CA GLN A 22 10.39 7.47 7.05
C GLN A 22 11.45 7.13 8.12
N ARG A 23 11.09 7.16 9.40
CA ARG A 23 11.99 6.78 10.50
C ARG A 23 12.44 5.32 10.40
N SER A 24 11.51 4.44 10.03
CA SER A 24 11.81 3.01 9.89
C SER A 24 12.75 2.72 8.73
N LEU A 25 12.59 3.42 7.61
CA LEU A 25 13.47 3.32 6.43
C LEU A 25 14.84 3.97 6.69
N ALA A 26 14.89 5.11 7.39
CA ALA A 26 16.15 5.77 7.76
C ALA A 26 17.05 4.88 8.62
N ARG A 27 16.46 4.11 9.56
CA ARG A 27 17.22 3.12 10.36
C ARG A 27 17.85 2.01 9.51
N ARG A 28 17.40 1.85 8.28
CA ARG A 28 17.91 0.87 7.31
C ARG A 28 18.76 1.50 6.21
N GLY A 29 19.15 2.76 6.40
CA GLY A 29 20.06 3.50 5.50
C GLY A 29 19.38 4.06 4.24
N LEU A 30 18.05 4.20 4.24
CA LEU A 30 17.32 4.83 3.15
C LEU A 30 16.98 6.29 3.50
N GLU A 31 17.39 7.22 2.67
CA GLU A 31 16.97 8.61 2.79
C GLU A 31 15.67 8.85 2.02
N THR A 32 14.65 9.40 2.69
CA THR A 32 13.35 9.58 2.05
C THR A 32 12.81 11.00 2.26
N ARG A 33 12.15 11.51 1.24
CA ARG A 33 11.34 12.72 1.29
C ARG A 33 9.87 12.33 1.27
N THR A 34 9.03 13.12 1.88
CA THR A 34 7.59 12.85 2.01
C THR A 34 6.78 13.90 1.27
N ALA A 35 5.67 13.49 0.68
CA ALA A 35 4.67 14.36 0.06
C ALA A 35 3.26 13.90 0.43
N THR A 36 2.36 14.84 0.63
CA THR A 36 0.96 14.56 0.95
C THR A 36 0.00 14.81 -0.22
N THR A 37 0.50 15.39 -1.30
CA THR A 37 -0.26 15.69 -2.51
C THR A 37 0.50 15.29 -3.77
N ILE A 38 -0.22 15.10 -4.88
CA ILE A 38 0.36 14.82 -6.19
C ILE A 38 1.31 15.94 -6.64
N ALA A 39 0.89 17.20 -6.49
CA ALA A 39 1.69 18.36 -6.91
C ALA A 39 3.01 18.44 -6.12
N GLU A 40 2.97 18.24 -4.81
CA GLU A 40 4.16 18.19 -3.96
C GLU A 40 5.07 17.02 -4.34
N ALA A 41 4.50 15.84 -4.57
CA ALA A 41 5.25 14.65 -4.97
C ALA A 41 6.03 14.86 -6.27
N LEU A 42 5.41 15.45 -7.28
CA LEU A 42 6.06 15.75 -8.56
C LEU A 42 7.17 16.79 -8.43
N ARG A 43 6.95 17.85 -7.65
CA ARG A 43 7.98 18.86 -7.36
C ARG A 43 9.20 18.25 -6.67
N ILE A 44 8.97 17.45 -5.63
CA ILE A 44 10.05 16.77 -4.90
C ILE A 44 10.76 15.75 -5.81
N ALA A 45 10.01 14.97 -6.58
CA ALA A 45 10.60 13.99 -7.49
C ALA A 45 11.52 14.65 -8.54
N ASP A 46 11.13 15.82 -9.07
CA ASP A 46 11.98 16.56 -10.02
C ASP A 46 13.27 17.10 -9.34
N GLU A 47 13.16 17.54 -8.09
CA GLU A 47 14.29 18.05 -7.30
C GLU A 47 15.31 16.97 -6.97
N ILE A 48 14.88 15.82 -6.43
CA ILE A 48 15.79 14.81 -5.88
C ILE A 48 16.04 13.62 -6.80
N ARG A 49 15.29 13.47 -7.90
CA ARG A 49 15.37 12.32 -8.82
C ARG A 49 15.45 10.98 -8.09
N PRO A 50 14.44 10.59 -7.28
CA PRO A 50 14.55 9.45 -6.39
C PRO A 50 14.76 8.14 -7.15
N GLY A 51 15.49 7.20 -6.52
CA GLY A 51 15.66 5.85 -7.06
C GLY A 51 14.44 4.97 -6.85
N PHE A 52 13.62 5.30 -5.84
CA PHE A 52 12.33 4.62 -5.62
C PHE A 52 11.24 5.57 -5.15
N ALA A 53 10.00 5.20 -5.40
CA ALA A 53 8.81 5.89 -4.89
C ALA A 53 7.84 4.89 -4.28
N LEU A 54 7.32 5.21 -3.09
CA LEU A 54 6.19 4.52 -2.47
C LEU A 54 4.98 5.45 -2.58
N VAL A 55 3.93 4.98 -3.23
CA VAL A 55 2.76 5.81 -3.54
C VAL A 55 1.51 5.16 -2.99
N ASP A 56 0.76 5.87 -2.13
CA ASP A 56 -0.58 5.40 -1.77
C ASP A 56 -1.53 5.52 -2.95
N LEU A 57 -2.37 4.52 -3.10
CA LEU A 57 -3.42 4.52 -4.10
C LEU A 57 -4.42 5.66 -3.90
N LYS A 58 -4.80 5.92 -2.65
CA LYS A 58 -5.81 6.89 -2.27
C LYS A 58 -5.15 8.08 -1.59
N LEU A 59 -4.98 9.15 -2.32
CA LEU A 59 -4.59 10.45 -1.80
C LEU A 59 -5.85 11.31 -1.68
N SER A 60 -6.07 11.96 -0.54
CA SER A 60 -7.23 12.78 -0.14
C SER A 60 -8.30 13.09 -1.22
N SER A 61 -9.54 12.88 -0.87
CA SER A 61 -10.83 13.20 -1.52
C SER A 61 -11.07 12.70 -2.95
N ASP A 62 -10.26 13.04 -3.95
CA ASP A 62 -10.52 12.69 -5.36
C ASP A 62 -9.27 12.26 -6.15
N ASP A 63 -8.09 12.40 -5.56
CA ASP A 63 -6.83 12.10 -6.24
C ASP A 63 -6.41 10.64 -6.05
N SER A 64 -6.12 9.97 -7.17
CA SER A 64 -5.58 8.60 -7.15
C SER A 64 -4.07 8.61 -7.39
N GLY A 65 -3.31 7.98 -6.51
CA GLY A 65 -1.88 7.79 -6.69
C GLY A 65 -1.48 7.09 -7.99
N LEU A 66 -2.43 6.39 -8.64
CA LEU A 66 -2.21 5.83 -9.98
C LEU A 66 -1.82 6.89 -11.02
N THR A 67 -2.24 8.15 -10.83
CA THR A 67 -1.92 9.24 -11.75
C THR A 67 -0.46 9.66 -11.66
N LEU A 68 0.23 9.38 -10.53
CA LEU A 68 1.66 9.65 -10.35
C LEU A 68 2.57 8.68 -11.11
N ILE A 69 2.13 7.45 -11.37
CA ILE A 69 3.00 6.40 -11.92
C ILE A 69 3.64 6.82 -13.24
N LYS A 70 2.83 7.30 -14.20
CA LYS A 70 3.33 7.71 -15.52
C LYS A 70 4.30 8.90 -15.45
N PRO A 71 3.99 10.01 -14.75
CA PRO A 71 4.93 11.12 -14.58
C PRO A 71 6.23 10.71 -13.91
N LEU A 72 6.19 9.90 -12.86
CA LEU A 72 7.39 9.41 -12.18
C LEU A 72 8.25 8.53 -13.10
N ARG A 73 7.62 7.65 -13.86
CA ARG A 73 8.30 6.81 -14.86
C ARG A 73 8.91 7.64 -16.00
N ALA A 74 8.25 8.70 -16.43
CA ALA A 74 8.78 9.62 -17.43
C ALA A 74 9.97 10.43 -16.90
N LEU A 75 9.95 10.78 -15.61
CA LEU A 75 11.02 11.50 -14.96
C LEU A 75 12.30 10.66 -14.85
N ARG A 76 12.14 9.37 -14.51
CA ARG A 76 13.24 8.42 -14.35
C ARG A 76 12.77 7.00 -14.71
N ALA A 77 13.26 6.48 -15.83
CA ALA A 77 12.82 5.20 -16.40
C ALA A 77 13.15 3.98 -15.51
N ASP A 78 14.22 4.03 -14.74
CA ASP A 78 14.69 2.97 -13.85
C ASP A 78 14.25 3.14 -12.37
N MET A 79 13.43 4.17 -12.07
CA MET A 79 12.86 4.36 -10.74
C MET A 79 12.03 3.12 -10.33
N ARG A 80 12.21 2.62 -9.13
CA ARG A 80 11.35 1.56 -8.56
C ARG A 80 10.09 2.18 -7.98
N ILE A 81 8.94 1.95 -8.61
CA ILE A 81 7.65 2.50 -8.20
C ILE A 81 6.82 1.41 -7.55
N LEU A 82 6.60 1.53 -6.24
CA LEU A 82 5.82 0.61 -5.42
C LEU A 82 4.51 1.28 -5.01
N LEU A 83 3.39 0.65 -5.31
CA LEU A 83 2.09 1.10 -4.82
C LEU A 83 1.83 0.50 -3.44
N VAL A 84 1.52 1.33 -2.45
CA VAL A 84 1.24 0.89 -1.07
C VAL A 84 -0.15 1.36 -0.67
N THR A 85 -1.06 0.43 -0.40
CA THR A 85 -2.46 0.81 -0.12
C THR A 85 -3.17 -0.14 0.82
N GLY A 86 -4.10 0.39 1.62
CA GLY A 86 -5.02 -0.38 2.45
C GLY A 86 -6.13 -1.07 1.66
N TYR A 87 -6.26 -0.78 0.36
CA TYR A 87 -7.34 -1.26 -0.51
C TYR A 87 -6.81 -2.19 -1.60
N ALA A 88 -6.52 -3.43 -1.20
CA ALA A 88 -5.98 -4.44 -2.10
C ALA A 88 -7.09 -5.07 -2.96
N SER A 89 -7.36 -4.52 -4.16
CA SER A 89 -8.10 -5.25 -5.18
C SER A 89 -7.15 -5.74 -6.28
N VAL A 90 -7.37 -6.96 -6.75
CA VAL A 90 -6.60 -7.54 -7.87
C VAL A 90 -6.68 -6.63 -9.12
N ALA A 91 -7.85 -6.05 -9.37
CA ALA A 91 -8.06 -5.14 -10.50
C ALA A 91 -7.19 -3.89 -10.41
N THR A 92 -7.08 -3.30 -9.21
CA THR A 92 -6.25 -2.10 -8.97
C THR A 92 -4.76 -2.43 -9.08
N ALA A 93 -4.32 -3.57 -8.55
CA ALA A 93 -2.94 -4.01 -8.70
C ALA A 93 -2.56 -4.21 -10.18
N VAL A 94 -3.43 -4.86 -10.96
CA VAL A 94 -3.24 -5.05 -12.40
C VAL A 94 -3.18 -3.71 -13.15
N ASP A 95 -4.05 -2.74 -12.81
CA ASP A 95 -4.02 -1.41 -13.43
C ASP A 95 -2.74 -0.65 -13.09
N ALA A 96 -2.27 -0.71 -11.84
CA ALA A 96 -1.01 -0.11 -11.42
C ALA A 96 0.19 -0.65 -12.21
N ILE A 97 0.30 -1.97 -12.34
CA ILE A 97 1.37 -2.62 -13.11
C ILE A 97 1.30 -2.21 -14.59
N LYS A 98 0.11 -2.19 -15.20
CA LYS A 98 -0.08 -1.73 -16.59
C LYS A 98 0.32 -0.26 -16.80
N ARG A 99 0.23 0.57 -15.78
CA ARG A 99 0.67 1.97 -15.81
C ARG A 99 2.16 2.15 -15.61
N GLY A 100 2.87 1.08 -15.21
CA GLY A 100 4.33 1.07 -15.03
C GLY A 100 4.79 1.05 -13.58
N ALA A 101 3.94 0.69 -12.61
CA ALA A 101 4.39 0.32 -11.27
C ALA A 101 5.16 -1.00 -11.32
N ASP A 102 6.18 -1.14 -10.47
CA ASP A 102 7.01 -2.35 -10.40
C ASP A 102 6.41 -3.39 -9.45
N ASP A 103 5.73 -2.95 -8.39
CA ASP A 103 5.14 -3.84 -7.41
C ASP A 103 3.99 -3.17 -6.64
N TYR A 104 3.31 -3.98 -5.86
CA TYR A 104 2.13 -3.60 -5.10
C TYR A 104 2.19 -4.21 -3.69
N LEU A 105 2.10 -3.37 -2.65
CA LEU A 105 2.20 -3.78 -1.26
C LEU A 105 0.93 -3.40 -0.47
N PRO A 106 0.35 -4.33 0.31
CA PRO A 106 -0.76 -4.00 1.19
C PRO A 106 -0.28 -3.18 2.40
N LYS A 107 -1.07 -2.20 2.86
CA LYS A 107 -0.88 -1.56 4.18
C LYS A 107 -1.36 -2.51 5.30
N PRO A 108 -0.67 -2.57 6.41
CA PRO A 108 0.52 -1.82 6.78
C PRO A 108 1.79 -2.39 6.15
N ALA A 109 2.43 -1.64 5.25
CA ALA A 109 3.70 -2.02 4.68
C ALA A 109 4.84 -1.78 5.67
N THR A 110 5.59 -2.83 5.98
CA THR A 110 6.78 -2.73 6.84
C THR A 110 8.01 -2.35 6.03
N ALA A 111 9.02 -1.76 6.69
CA ALA A 111 10.26 -1.45 6.01
C ALA A 111 10.95 -2.70 5.40
N ASP A 112 10.79 -3.87 6.04
CA ASP A 112 11.35 -5.12 5.50
C ASP A 112 10.64 -5.58 4.22
N MET A 113 9.31 -5.43 4.14
CA MET A 113 8.56 -5.70 2.90
C MET A 113 9.00 -4.77 1.78
N ILE A 114 9.21 -3.48 2.09
CA ILE A 114 9.67 -2.49 1.12
C ILE A 114 11.08 -2.82 0.63
N LEU A 115 12.01 -3.15 1.53
CA LEU A 115 13.38 -3.54 1.15
C LEU A 115 13.41 -4.77 0.25
N ARG A 116 12.56 -5.78 0.51
CA ARG A 116 12.42 -6.94 -0.38
C ARG A 116 11.91 -6.54 -1.76
N ALA A 117 10.85 -5.73 -1.82
CA ALA A 117 10.29 -5.25 -3.09
C ALA A 117 11.30 -4.38 -3.87
N LEU A 118 12.20 -3.67 -3.18
CA LEU A 118 13.30 -2.94 -3.78
C LEU A 118 14.50 -3.84 -4.17
N GLY A 119 14.46 -5.14 -3.85
CA GLY A 119 15.56 -6.07 -4.11
C GLY A 119 16.79 -5.84 -3.22
N ARG A 120 16.63 -5.23 -2.05
CA ARG A 120 17.72 -4.89 -1.12
C ARG A 120 17.85 -5.85 0.07
N ASP A 121 16.97 -6.81 0.18
CA ASP A 121 17.07 -7.84 1.22
C ASP A 121 18.16 -8.86 0.82
N LYS A 122 19.25 -8.90 1.59
CA LYS A 122 20.34 -9.86 1.41
C LYS A 122 20.01 -11.23 1.99
N THR A 123 18.86 -11.38 2.59
CA THR A 123 18.41 -12.67 3.08
C THR A 123 17.98 -13.49 1.87
N GLU A 124 18.63 -14.63 1.64
CA GLU A 124 18.25 -15.62 0.62
C GLU A 124 16.73 -15.73 0.53
N ALA A 125 16.22 -15.83 -0.68
CA ALA A 125 14.82 -16.02 -0.97
C ALA A 125 14.27 -17.20 -0.14
N VAL A 126 13.89 -16.90 1.09
CA VAL A 126 12.89 -17.73 1.76
C VAL A 126 11.68 -17.56 0.84
N ALA A 127 11.39 -18.66 0.13
CA ALA A 127 10.20 -18.77 -0.68
C ALA A 127 9.11 -17.99 0.05
N VAL A 128 8.54 -17.00 -0.63
CA VAL A 128 7.32 -16.38 -0.15
C VAL A 128 6.37 -17.57 -0.05
N GLU A 129 6.32 -18.18 1.15
CA GLU A 129 5.10 -18.84 1.53
C GLU A 129 4.09 -17.73 1.35
N SER A 130 3.35 -17.82 0.25
CA SER A 130 2.11 -17.08 0.07
C SER A 130 1.27 -17.52 1.27
N THR A 131 1.46 -16.83 2.38
CA THR A 131 0.59 -16.98 3.54
C THR A 131 -0.74 -16.50 2.97
N MET A 132 -1.52 -17.47 2.48
CA MET A 132 -2.85 -17.20 1.97
C MET A 132 -3.54 -16.42 3.08
N ILE A 133 -3.75 -15.12 2.82
CA ILE A 133 -4.49 -14.28 3.76
C ILE A 133 -5.77 -15.03 4.03
N PRO A 134 -6.06 -15.39 5.28
CA PRO A 134 -7.23 -16.20 5.58
C PRO A 134 -8.48 -15.55 4.97
N LEU A 135 -9.29 -16.31 4.27
CA LEU A 135 -10.44 -15.80 3.50
C LEU A 135 -11.36 -14.89 4.33
N HIS A 136 -11.49 -15.16 5.63
CA HIS A 136 -12.26 -14.32 6.56
C HIS A 136 -11.66 -12.93 6.77
N ARG A 137 -10.34 -12.75 6.61
CA ARG A 137 -9.65 -11.46 6.72
C ARG A 137 -9.86 -10.65 5.46
N LEU A 138 -9.71 -11.25 4.28
CA LEU A 138 -10.06 -10.62 3.00
C LEU A 138 -11.54 -10.19 2.96
N GLU A 139 -12.42 -11.04 3.45
CA GLU A 139 -13.85 -10.73 3.54
C GLU A 139 -14.11 -9.56 4.50
N TRP A 140 -13.41 -9.52 5.63
CA TRP A 140 -13.52 -8.43 6.60
C TRP A 140 -13.02 -7.10 6.02
N GLU A 141 -11.88 -7.09 5.35
CA GLU A 141 -11.33 -5.91 4.68
C GLU A 141 -12.29 -5.38 3.61
N HIS A 142 -12.89 -6.27 2.79
CA HIS A 142 -13.89 -5.91 1.80
C HIS A 142 -15.15 -5.29 2.42
N ILE A 143 -15.57 -5.79 3.57
CA ILE A 143 -16.71 -5.25 4.33
C ILE A 143 -16.38 -3.84 4.87
N GLN A 144 -15.19 -3.65 5.44
CA GLN A 144 -14.77 -2.34 5.96
C GLN A 144 -14.66 -1.32 4.82
N GLN A 145 -14.14 -1.72 3.67
CA GLN A 145 -14.09 -0.89 2.48
C GLN A 145 -15.49 -0.42 2.05
N ALA A 146 -16.41 -1.35 1.88
CA ALA A 146 -17.78 -1.02 1.46
C ALA A 146 -18.49 -0.09 2.46
N LEU A 147 -18.25 -0.26 3.77
CA LEU A 147 -18.75 0.65 4.80
C LEU A 147 -18.14 2.04 4.69
N HIS A 148 -16.85 2.13 4.42
CA HIS A 148 -16.18 3.41 4.24
C HIS A 148 -16.71 4.16 3.02
N GLU A 149 -16.82 3.49 1.87
CA GLU A 149 -17.35 4.06 0.61
C GLU A 149 -18.81 4.53 0.74
N THR A 150 -19.55 3.91 1.64
CA THR A 150 -20.97 4.25 1.88
C THR A 150 -21.20 5.12 3.11
N GLY A 151 -20.13 5.72 3.69
CA GLY A 151 -20.22 6.58 4.86
C GLY A 151 -20.78 5.87 6.10
N GLY A 152 -20.53 4.57 6.27
CA GLY A 152 -21.05 3.75 7.37
C GLY A 152 -22.47 3.22 7.14
N ASN A 153 -23.09 3.47 5.99
CA ASN A 153 -24.43 3.00 5.71
C ASN A 153 -24.46 1.50 5.38
N VAL A 154 -24.82 0.68 6.39
CA VAL A 154 -24.85 -0.79 6.29
C VAL A 154 -25.75 -1.29 5.17
N SER A 155 -26.86 -0.61 4.86
CA SER A 155 -27.77 -1.03 3.79
C SER A 155 -27.19 -0.75 2.39
N ALA A 156 -26.49 0.37 2.24
CA ALA A 156 -25.78 0.71 1.00
C ALA A 156 -24.54 -0.20 0.81
N ALA A 157 -23.76 -0.44 1.86
CA ALA A 157 -22.63 -1.37 1.84
C ALA A 157 -23.06 -2.80 1.48
N ALA A 158 -24.16 -3.28 2.04
CA ALA A 158 -24.69 -4.60 1.69
C ALA A 158 -25.07 -4.73 0.21
N ARG A 159 -25.64 -3.67 -0.37
CA ARG A 159 -25.94 -3.62 -1.82
C ARG A 159 -24.65 -3.61 -2.65
N LEU A 160 -23.68 -2.83 -2.24
CA LEU A 160 -22.37 -2.75 -2.91
C LEU A 160 -21.66 -4.11 -2.93
N LEU A 161 -21.76 -4.87 -1.82
CA LEU A 161 -21.18 -6.21 -1.66
C LEU A 161 -22.06 -7.33 -2.22
N ASN A 162 -23.20 -7.00 -2.84
CA ASN A 162 -24.19 -7.97 -3.34
C ASN A 162 -24.62 -9.00 -2.29
N MET A 163 -24.83 -8.56 -1.04
CA MET A 163 -25.24 -9.42 0.07
C MET A 163 -26.44 -8.85 0.83
N HIS A 164 -27.17 -9.73 1.54
CA HIS A 164 -28.28 -9.29 2.37
C HIS A 164 -27.80 -8.47 3.58
N ARG A 165 -28.50 -7.39 3.93
CA ARG A 165 -28.21 -6.54 5.09
C ARG A 165 -28.01 -7.35 6.37
N ARG A 166 -28.87 -8.37 6.64
CA ARG A 166 -28.75 -9.23 7.82
C ARG A 166 -27.45 -10.04 7.83
N SER A 167 -26.99 -10.50 6.68
CA SER A 167 -25.72 -11.21 6.54
C SER A 167 -24.54 -10.29 6.86
N LEU A 168 -24.57 -9.06 6.35
CA LEU A 168 -23.54 -8.06 6.65
C LEU A 168 -23.51 -7.70 8.15
N GLN A 169 -24.69 -7.47 8.77
CA GLN A 169 -24.78 -7.19 10.21
C GLN A 169 -24.22 -8.33 11.05
N ARG A 170 -24.51 -9.59 10.71
CA ARG A 170 -23.96 -10.77 11.40
C ARG A 170 -22.44 -10.86 11.26
N LYS A 171 -21.88 -10.49 10.10
CA LYS A 171 -20.43 -10.47 9.88
C LYS A 171 -19.77 -9.34 10.66
N LEU A 172 -20.38 -8.16 10.72
CA LEU A 172 -19.90 -7.03 11.53
C LEU A 172 -19.89 -7.32 13.03
N ALA A 173 -20.84 -8.13 13.50
CA ALA A 173 -20.89 -8.57 14.91
C ALA A 173 -19.78 -9.58 15.26
N LYS A 174 -19.22 -10.28 14.27
CA LYS A 174 -18.11 -11.22 14.43
C LYS A 174 -16.81 -10.55 14.02
N ARG A 175 -16.16 -9.81 14.96
CA ARG A 175 -14.78 -9.34 14.73
C ARG A 175 -13.87 -10.56 14.55
N PRO A 176 -12.97 -10.58 13.54
CA PRO A 176 -11.91 -11.58 13.50
C PRO A 176 -11.08 -11.44 14.77
N GLY A 177 -10.97 -12.54 15.52
CA GLY A 177 -10.13 -12.60 16.72
C GLY A 177 -8.64 -12.47 16.37
N PRO A 178 -7.77 -12.18 17.35
CA PRO A 178 -6.33 -12.23 17.15
C PRO A 178 -5.91 -13.64 16.71
N GLU A 179 -4.93 -13.71 15.82
CA GLU A 179 -4.37 -14.97 15.31
C GLU A 179 -3.96 -15.88 16.48
N ARG A 180 -4.53 -17.08 16.54
CA ARG A 180 -3.90 -18.16 17.29
C ARG A 180 -2.70 -18.61 16.47
N GLY A 181 -1.51 -18.31 16.96
CA GLY A 181 -0.29 -18.93 16.46
C GLY A 181 -0.39 -20.45 16.52
N PRO A 182 0.41 -21.19 15.74
CA PRO A 182 0.43 -22.64 15.81
C PRO A 182 0.71 -23.07 17.24
N GLU A 183 -0.12 -23.99 17.77
CA GLU A 183 0.15 -24.62 19.08
C GLU A 183 1.46 -25.41 18.97
N PRO A 184 2.39 -25.27 19.94
CA PRO A 184 3.57 -26.10 19.95
C PRO A 184 3.16 -27.55 20.26
N GLU A 185 3.57 -28.50 19.40
CA GLU A 185 3.58 -29.94 19.72
C GLU A 185 4.59 -30.29 20.80
#